data_abe0fa0e588ce3fe1474ee7865766741
#
_entry.id   abe0fa0e588ce3fe1474ee7865766741
#
_cell.length_a   1.000
_cell.length_b   1.000
_cell.length_c   1.000
_cell.angle_alpha   90.00
_cell.angle_beta   90.00
_cell.angle_gamma   90.00
#
_symmetry.space_group_name_H-M   'P 1'
#
loop_
_entity.id
_entity.type
_entity.pdbx_description
1 polymer ?
#
loop_
_entity_poly.entity_id
_entity_poly.type
_entity_poly.pdbx_seq_one_letter_code
_entity_poly.pdbx_strand_id
1 'polypeptide(L)'
;MDVAVKPIAQDEQYRLAALEFSEAIGRLAYAYEYDADKRQDLVQDIHFELWRSFKIFDGRSSLRTWVYRVAHNTGASHVLKQKRTLSKTYLNIDDMTELPDKIDHEATFERIDQLDKLMALIQQLKPTDRQIITLYLEGLNACEIGEVAGLSSGAIATKIHRIKSKLATLFQKGDIHVQQ
;
A
#
# COMPACT_ATOMS: atom_id res chain seq x y z
N MET A 1 28.50 26.56 -22.95
CA MET A 1 27.10 26.71 -23.36
C MET A 1 26.27 25.79 -22.47
N ASP A 2 25.81 26.31 -21.34
CA ASP A 2 24.87 25.58 -20.49
C ASP A 2 23.51 25.49 -21.20
N VAL A 3 23.19 24.30 -21.70
CA VAL A 3 21.85 24.02 -22.17
C VAL A 3 20.96 23.89 -20.92
N ALA A 4 20.33 25.00 -20.55
CA ALA A 4 19.29 24.98 -19.50
C ALA A 4 18.21 23.99 -19.96
N VAL A 5 18.22 22.78 -19.36
CA VAL A 5 17.17 21.78 -19.58
C VAL A 5 15.88 22.42 -19.10
N LYS A 6 14.98 22.72 -20.04
CA LYS A 6 13.67 23.28 -19.74
C LYS A 6 12.95 22.31 -18.80
N PRO A 7 12.41 22.77 -17.65
CA PRO A 7 11.71 21.85 -16.75
C PRO A 7 10.58 21.15 -17.53
N ILE A 8 10.57 19.84 -17.46
CA ILE A 8 9.52 19.01 -18.08
C ILE A 8 8.19 19.45 -17.49
N ALA A 9 7.19 19.72 -18.34
CA ALA A 9 5.86 20.12 -17.88
C ALA A 9 5.25 19.05 -16.96
N GLN A 10 4.50 19.47 -15.96
CA GLN A 10 3.85 18.59 -14.97
C GLN A 10 3.13 17.40 -15.64
N ASP A 11 2.39 17.66 -16.71
CA ASP A 11 1.64 16.63 -17.44
C ASP A 11 2.55 15.58 -18.08
N GLU A 12 3.69 16.00 -18.60
CA GLU A 12 4.67 15.10 -19.21
C GLU A 12 5.38 14.26 -18.15
N GLN A 13 5.75 14.83 -17.02
CA GLN A 13 6.32 14.09 -15.88
C GLN A 13 5.33 13.04 -15.37
N TYR A 14 4.06 13.41 -15.22
CA TYR A 14 3.02 12.48 -14.82
C TYR A 14 2.84 11.37 -15.86
N ARG A 15 2.78 11.71 -17.16
CA ARG A 15 2.60 10.74 -18.24
C ARG A 15 3.71 9.67 -18.23
N LEU A 16 4.96 10.09 -18.08
CA LEU A 16 6.10 9.18 -17.97
C LEU A 16 6.00 8.29 -16.73
N ALA A 17 5.70 8.86 -15.57
CA ALA A 17 5.52 8.11 -14.34
C ALA A 17 4.33 7.13 -14.42
N ALA A 18 3.22 7.55 -15.00
CA ALA A 18 2.05 6.69 -15.15
C ALA A 18 2.33 5.50 -16.08
N LEU A 19 3.07 5.70 -17.17
CA LEU A 19 3.47 4.61 -18.07
C LEU A 19 4.41 3.61 -17.39
N GLU A 20 5.37 4.10 -16.61
CA GLU A 20 6.38 3.25 -15.96
C GLU A 20 5.83 2.50 -14.74
N PHE A 21 4.95 3.14 -13.95
CA PHE A 21 4.55 2.63 -12.62
C PHE A 21 3.09 2.19 -12.51
N SER A 22 2.29 2.17 -13.61
CA SER A 22 0.86 1.83 -13.54
C SER A 22 0.59 0.47 -12.89
N GLU A 23 1.34 -0.56 -13.28
CA GLU A 23 1.18 -1.89 -12.69
C GLU A 23 1.59 -1.93 -11.21
N ALA A 24 2.69 -1.26 -10.86
CA ALA A 24 3.14 -1.16 -9.48
C ALA A 24 2.14 -0.42 -8.60
N ILE A 25 1.53 0.65 -9.11
CA ILE A 25 0.44 1.39 -8.43
C ILE A 25 -0.75 0.46 -8.19
N GLY A 26 -1.13 -0.37 -9.17
CA GLY A 26 -2.20 -1.35 -9.02
C GLY A 26 -1.92 -2.37 -7.91
N ARG A 27 -0.70 -2.94 -7.87
CA ARG A 27 -0.28 -3.86 -6.80
C ARG A 27 -0.22 -3.19 -5.44
N LEU A 28 0.26 -1.94 -5.37
CA LEU A 28 0.26 -1.15 -4.15
C LEU A 28 -1.16 -0.90 -3.63
N ALA A 29 -2.08 -0.50 -4.51
CA ALA A 29 -3.47 -0.27 -4.14
C ALA A 29 -4.10 -1.54 -3.55
N TYR A 30 -3.77 -2.72 -4.09
CA TYR A 30 -4.25 -3.99 -3.56
C TYR A 30 -3.78 -4.27 -2.12
N ALA A 31 -2.60 -3.83 -1.74
CA ALA A 31 -2.15 -3.94 -0.36
C ALA A 31 -2.96 -3.07 0.64
N TYR A 32 -3.73 -2.09 0.16
CA TYR A 32 -4.53 -1.17 0.97
C TYR A 32 -6.02 -1.41 0.88
N GLU A 33 -6.51 -1.95 -0.25
CA GLU A 33 -7.94 -2.16 -0.50
C GLU A 33 -8.18 -3.51 -1.19
N TYR A 34 -8.96 -4.37 -0.54
CA TYR A 34 -9.31 -5.70 -1.06
C TYR A 34 -10.48 -5.63 -2.06
N ASP A 35 -11.48 -4.81 -1.76
CA ASP A 35 -12.64 -4.63 -2.62
C ASP A 35 -12.21 -4.06 -3.98
N ALA A 36 -12.62 -4.72 -5.07
CA ALA A 36 -12.13 -4.39 -6.41
C ALA A 36 -12.58 -3.00 -6.87
N ASP A 37 -13.81 -2.60 -6.57
CA ASP A 37 -14.36 -1.32 -6.99
C ASP A 37 -13.70 -0.17 -6.22
N LYS A 38 -13.61 -0.30 -4.89
CA LYS A 38 -12.90 0.68 -4.04
C LYS A 38 -11.42 0.75 -4.34
N ARG A 39 -10.82 -0.37 -4.74
CA ARG A 39 -9.41 -0.40 -5.17
C ARG A 39 -9.20 0.38 -6.47
N GLN A 40 -10.15 0.31 -7.41
CA GLN A 40 -10.10 1.10 -8.61
C GLN A 40 -10.21 2.60 -8.30
N ASP A 41 -11.09 2.98 -7.39
CA ASP A 41 -11.17 4.36 -6.88
C ASP A 41 -9.85 4.81 -6.24
N LEU A 42 -9.24 3.94 -5.41
CA LEU A 42 -7.94 4.22 -4.80
C LEU A 42 -6.83 4.40 -5.84
N VAL A 43 -6.82 3.60 -6.91
CA VAL A 43 -5.86 3.76 -8.03
C VAL A 43 -6.04 5.13 -8.68
N GLN A 44 -7.29 5.57 -8.94
CA GLN A 44 -7.57 6.90 -9.49
C GLN A 44 -7.11 8.01 -8.54
N ASP A 45 -7.37 7.88 -7.23
CA ASP A 45 -6.90 8.82 -6.21
C ASP A 45 -5.37 8.92 -6.20
N ILE A 46 -4.66 7.78 -6.31
CA ILE A 46 -3.19 7.76 -6.38
C ILE A 46 -2.71 8.50 -7.63
N HIS A 47 -3.29 8.25 -8.80
CA HIS A 47 -2.94 8.93 -10.03
C HIS A 47 -3.19 10.44 -9.96
N PHE A 48 -4.29 10.86 -9.35
CA PHE A 48 -4.61 12.27 -9.15
C PHE A 48 -3.59 12.95 -8.21
N GLU A 49 -3.28 12.33 -7.05
CA GLU A 49 -2.31 12.88 -6.12
C GLU A 49 -0.89 12.88 -6.70
N LEU A 50 -0.54 11.87 -7.49
CA LEU A 50 0.74 11.81 -8.20
C LEU A 50 0.86 12.97 -9.19
N TRP A 51 -0.14 13.18 -10.05
CA TRP A 51 -0.18 14.31 -10.96
C TRP A 51 -0.04 15.64 -10.21
N ARG A 52 -0.79 15.82 -9.14
CA ARG A 52 -0.75 17.05 -8.32
C ARG A 52 0.61 17.26 -7.68
N SER A 53 1.27 16.19 -7.25
CA SER A 53 2.57 16.25 -6.57
C SER A 53 3.73 16.68 -7.46
N PHE A 54 3.62 16.49 -8.77
CA PHE A 54 4.67 16.91 -9.71
C PHE A 54 4.86 18.43 -9.80
N LYS A 55 3.90 19.22 -9.30
CA LYS A 55 4.12 20.68 -9.15
C LYS A 55 5.27 21.04 -8.21
N ILE A 56 5.57 20.16 -7.26
CA ILE A 56 6.59 20.39 -6.22
C ILE A 56 7.74 19.38 -6.28
N PHE A 57 7.72 18.49 -7.26
CA PHE A 57 8.81 17.52 -7.45
C PHE A 57 10.05 18.24 -7.96
N ASP A 58 11.11 18.26 -7.17
CA ASP A 58 12.35 18.98 -7.42
C ASP A 58 13.54 18.08 -7.82
N GLY A 59 13.30 16.77 -8.00
CA GLY A 59 14.32 15.81 -8.41
C GLY A 59 15.34 15.42 -7.33
N ARG A 60 15.20 15.87 -6.07
CA ARG A 60 16.09 15.47 -4.96
C ARG A 60 15.98 14.00 -4.59
N SER A 61 14.85 13.38 -4.84
CA SER A 61 14.69 11.92 -4.76
C SER A 61 14.52 11.34 -6.17
N SER A 62 14.74 10.02 -6.32
CA SER A 62 14.43 9.36 -7.58
C SER A 62 12.93 9.44 -7.89
N LEU A 63 12.57 9.41 -9.18
CA LEU A 63 11.18 9.34 -9.60
C LEU A 63 10.45 8.15 -8.93
N ARG A 64 11.11 7.00 -8.89
CA ARG A 64 10.62 5.79 -8.25
C ARG A 64 10.29 6.02 -6.77
N THR A 65 11.21 6.58 -5.99
CA THR A 65 11.00 6.92 -4.58
C THR A 65 9.82 7.88 -4.40
N TRP A 66 9.70 8.88 -5.28
CA TRP A 66 8.61 9.84 -5.25
C TRP A 66 7.25 9.18 -5.47
N VAL A 67 7.12 8.39 -6.55
CA VAL A 67 5.88 7.68 -6.90
C VAL A 67 5.43 6.79 -5.75
N TYR A 68 6.32 5.96 -5.21
CA TYR A 68 5.99 5.07 -4.12
C TYR A 68 5.60 5.82 -2.83
N ARG A 69 6.24 6.94 -2.54
CA ARG A 69 5.88 7.77 -1.38
C ARG A 69 4.47 8.34 -1.52
N VAL A 70 4.13 8.88 -2.68
CA VAL A 70 2.78 9.41 -2.95
C VAL A 70 1.75 8.29 -2.87
N ALA A 71 1.97 7.16 -3.54
CA ALA A 71 1.06 6.03 -3.55
C ALA A 71 0.78 5.48 -2.14
N HIS A 72 1.83 5.29 -1.32
CA HIS A 72 1.67 4.82 0.05
C HIS A 72 0.94 5.82 0.95
N ASN A 73 1.24 7.12 0.83
CA ASN A 73 0.56 8.15 1.60
C ASN A 73 -0.94 8.20 1.27
N THR A 74 -1.28 8.08 -0.01
CA THR A 74 -2.67 8.04 -0.48
C THR A 74 -3.38 6.78 0.04
N GLY A 75 -2.76 5.60 -0.07
CA GLY A 75 -3.30 4.34 0.45
C GLY A 75 -3.50 4.36 1.96
N ALA A 76 -2.54 4.88 2.73
CA ALA A 76 -2.68 5.03 4.17
C ALA A 76 -3.83 5.98 4.56
N SER A 77 -3.98 7.09 3.83
CA SER A 77 -5.07 8.05 4.01
C SER A 77 -6.43 7.44 3.69
N HIS A 78 -6.52 6.62 2.65
CA HIS A 78 -7.72 5.87 2.26
C HIS A 78 -8.20 4.96 3.42
N VAL A 79 -7.30 4.15 3.99
CA VAL A 79 -7.62 3.27 5.14
C VAL A 79 -8.09 4.06 6.36
N LEU A 80 -7.43 5.19 6.66
CA LEU A 80 -7.84 6.04 7.78
C LEU A 80 -9.22 6.67 7.56
N LYS A 81 -9.53 7.09 6.33
CA LYS A 81 -10.84 7.65 5.96
C LYS A 81 -11.94 6.59 6.12
N GLN A 82 -11.72 5.38 5.65
CA GLN A 82 -12.66 4.27 5.81
C GLN A 82 -12.96 3.98 7.28
N LYS A 83 -11.93 3.86 8.13
CA LYS A 83 -12.08 3.64 9.57
C LYS A 83 -12.91 4.74 10.23
N ARG A 84 -12.70 6.01 9.86
CA ARG A 84 -13.48 7.14 10.39
C ARG A 84 -14.94 7.09 9.96
N THR A 85 -15.21 6.68 8.71
CA THR A 85 -16.57 6.56 8.19
C THR A 85 -17.33 5.45 8.93
N LEU A 86 -16.71 4.28 9.09
CA LEU A 86 -17.27 3.17 9.87
C LEU A 86 -17.56 3.60 11.32
N SER A 87 -16.59 4.23 12.00
CA SER A 87 -16.78 4.71 13.37
C SER A 87 -17.93 5.71 13.49
N LYS A 88 -18.11 6.64 12.53
CA LYS A 88 -19.25 7.57 12.53
C LYS A 88 -20.59 6.87 12.29
N THR A 89 -20.62 5.87 11.44
CA THR A 89 -21.83 5.09 11.15
C THR A 89 -22.28 4.33 12.39
N TYR A 90 -21.36 3.74 13.16
CA TYR A 90 -21.67 3.04 14.41
C TYR A 90 -22.08 3.98 15.54
N LEU A 91 -21.62 5.23 15.59
CA LEU A 91 -22.03 6.22 16.59
C LEU A 91 -23.47 6.73 16.39
N ASN A 92 -24.05 6.52 15.22
CA ASN A 92 -25.44 6.90 14.91
C ASN A 92 -26.45 5.74 15.04
N ILE A 93 -26.00 4.58 15.46
CA ILE A 93 -26.87 3.42 15.73
C ILE A 93 -26.76 3.15 17.23
N ASP A 94 -27.83 3.49 17.97
CA ASP A 94 -28.04 3.20 19.39
C ASP A 94 -28.26 1.70 19.58
N ASP A 95 -27.32 0.87 19.14
CA ASP A 95 -27.27 -0.55 19.49
C ASP A 95 -25.83 -0.96 19.62
N MET A 96 -25.45 -1.33 20.84
CA MET A 96 -24.18 -1.95 21.20
C MET A 96 -24.07 -3.30 20.48
N THR A 97 -23.55 -3.25 19.25
CA THR A 97 -23.04 -4.44 18.60
C THR A 97 -21.54 -4.24 18.44
N GLU A 98 -20.79 -5.18 19.00
CA GLU A 98 -19.33 -5.22 18.96
C GLU A 98 -18.82 -4.86 17.58
N LEU A 99 -17.81 -3.99 17.54
CA LEU A 99 -17.03 -3.74 16.32
C LEU A 99 -16.74 -5.09 15.68
N PRO A 100 -17.07 -5.31 14.40
CA PRO A 100 -16.66 -6.53 13.74
C PRO A 100 -15.12 -6.52 13.62
N ASP A 101 -14.47 -7.10 14.61
CA ASP A 101 -13.04 -7.33 14.66
C ASP A 101 -12.66 -8.47 13.71
N LYS A 102 -13.64 -9.03 13.04
CA LYS A 102 -13.50 -10.08 12.02
C LYS A 102 -14.51 -9.81 10.91
N ILE A 103 -14.02 -9.29 9.81
CA ILE A 103 -14.63 -9.65 8.53
C ILE A 103 -14.52 -11.17 8.50
N ASP A 104 -15.67 -11.84 8.49
CA ASP A 104 -15.78 -13.29 8.49
C ASP A 104 -15.16 -13.83 7.18
N HIS A 105 -13.86 -14.12 7.24
CA HIS A 105 -13.10 -14.65 6.12
C HIS A 105 -13.18 -16.19 6.03
N GLU A 106 -13.83 -16.86 6.98
CA GLU A 106 -13.81 -18.32 7.05
C GLU A 106 -14.56 -19.01 5.92
N ALA A 107 -15.62 -18.42 5.38
CA ALA A 107 -16.43 -19.06 4.34
C ALA A 107 -15.91 -18.83 2.90
N THR A 108 -14.97 -17.91 2.69
CA THR A 108 -14.45 -17.55 1.35
C THR A 108 -13.06 -18.14 1.06
N PHE A 109 -12.37 -18.67 2.08
CA PHE A 109 -10.96 -19.12 1.99
C PHE A 109 -10.74 -20.35 1.10
N GLU A 110 -11.72 -21.19 0.83
CA GLU A 110 -11.53 -22.40 0.02
C GLU A 110 -11.27 -22.15 -1.47
N ARG A 111 -11.41 -20.91 -1.96
CA ARG A 111 -11.24 -20.52 -3.38
C ARG A 111 -10.23 -19.40 -3.63
N ILE A 112 -9.56 -18.91 -2.61
CA ILE A 112 -8.64 -17.77 -2.74
C ILE A 112 -7.27 -18.27 -3.19
N ASP A 113 -6.76 -17.73 -4.29
CA ASP A 113 -5.39 -17.93 -4.77
C ASP A 113 -4.38 -17.58 -3.66
N GLN A 114 -3.22 -18.22 -3.64
CA GLN A 114 -2.17 -17.98 -2.65
C GLN A 114 -1.74 -16.51 -2.59
N LEU A 115 -1.82 -15.81 -3.72
CA LEU A 115 -1.57 -14.37 -3.78
C LEU A 115 -2.61 -13.57 -2.99
N ASP A 116 -3.89 -13.92 -3.11
CA ASP A 116 -4.97 -13.25 -2.39
C ASP A 116 -4.85 -13.48 -0.88
N LYS A 117 -4.49 -14.70 -0.46
CA LYS A 117 -4.18 -15.01 0.95
C LYS A 117 -3.04 -14.13 1.46
N LEU A 118 -1.95 -14.01 0.69
CA LEU A 118 -0.82 -13.16 1.07
C LEU A 118 -1.24 -11.69 1.20
N MET A 119 -2.01 -11.17 0.26
CA MET A 119 -2.50 -9.79 0.29
C MET A 119 -3.43 -9.54 1.47
N ALA A 120 -4.32 -10.47 1.78
CA ALA A 120 -5.18 -10.39 2.97
C ALA A 120 -4.36 -10.33 4.27
N LEU A 121 -3.28 -11.10 4.39
CA LEU A 121 -2.36 -11.05 5.53
C LEU A 121 -1.58 -9.73 5.59
N ILE A 122 -1.14 -9.21 4.45
CA ILE A 122 -0.46 -7.91 4.36
C ILE A 122 -1.39 -6.78 4.83
N GLN A 123 -2.67 -6.81 4.49
CA GLN A 123 -3.64 -5.81 4.91
C GLN A 123 -3.89 -5.79 6.43
N GLN A 124 -3.66 -6.89 7.14
CA GLN A 124 -3.74 -6.97 8.60
C GLN A 124 -2.50 -6.40 9.32
N LEU A 125 -1.43 -6.10 8.59
CA LEU A 125 -0.23 -5.51 9.18
C LEU A 125 -0.48 -4.05 9.60
N LYS A 126 0.31 -3.60 10.60
CA LYS A 126 0.38 -2.18 10.93
C LYS A 126 0.80 -1.35 9.71
N PRO A 127 0.34 -0.11 9.55
CA PRO A 127 0.59 0.71 8.36
C PRO A 127 2.06 0.75 7.92
N THR A 128 2.98 0.97 8.84
CA THR A 128 4.43 1.02 8.52
C THR A 128 4.98 -0.34 8.08
N ASP A 129 4.55 -1.44 8.71
CA ASP A 129 5.02 -2.78 8.35
C ASP A 129 4.43 -3.20 6.99
N ARG A 130 3.18 -2.83 6.70
CA ARG A 130 2.53 -2.99 5.38
C ARG A 130 3.31 -2.23 4.30
N GLN A 131 3.61 -0.96 4.52
CA GLN A 131 4.42 -0.15 3.60
C GLN A 131 5.76 -0.82 3.29
N ILE A 132 6.50 -1.23 4.31
CA ILE A 132 7.83 -1.82 4.15
C ILE A 132 7.78 -3.12 3.35
N ILE A 133 6.84 -4.02 3.67
CA ILE A 133 6.79 -5.31 2.97
C ILE A 133 6.30 -5.15 1.53
N THR A 134 5.38 -4.25 1.25
CA THR A 134 4.91 -3.98 -0.11
C THR A 134 6.04 -3.42 -0.97
N LEU A 135 6.81 -2.46 -0.46
CA LEU A 135 7.99 -1.93 -1.17
C LEU A 135 9.06 -2.99 -1.40
N TYR A 136 9.27 -3.89 -0.43
CA TYR A 136 10.18 -5.02 -0.59
C TYR A 136 9.72 -5.97 -1.71
N LEU A 137 8.43 -6.26 -1.79
CA LEU A 137 7.85 -7.10 -2.86
C LEU A 137 7.94 -6.43 -4.24
N GLU A 138 7.94 -5.10 -4.30
CA GLU A 138 8.22 -4.31 -5.51
C GLU A 138 9.72 -4.25 -5.86
N GLY A 139 10.57 -4.99 -5.14
CA GLY A 139 11.98 -5.13 -5.45
C GLY A 139 12.86 -3.96 -5.00
N LEU A 140 12.38 -3.09 -4.08
CA LEU A 140 13.21 -2.05 -3.50
C LEU A 140 14.18 -2.65 -2.47
N ASN A 141 15.41 -2.13 -2.45
CA ASN A 141 16.38 -2.47 -1.42
C ASN A 141 16.13 -1.70 -0.12
N ALA A 142 16.82 -2.08 0.97
CA ALA A 142 16.60 -1.48 2.29
C ALA A 142 16.90 0.03 2.36
N CYS A 143 17.78 0.54 1.51
CA CYS A 143 18.11 1.96 1.43
C CYS A 143 16.94 2.72 0.78
N GLU A 144 16.48 2.27 -0.38
CA GLU A 144 15.33 2.85 -1.10
C GLU A 144 14.05 2.83 -0.26
N ILE A 145 13.77 1.69 0.42
CA ILE A 145 12.62 1.59 1.34
C ILE A 145 12.78 2.60 2.49
N GLY A 146 14.01 2.76 2.99
CA GLY A 146 14.31 3.74 4.03
C GLY A 146 14.01 5.17 3.61
N GLU A 147 14.34 5.54 2.38
CA GLU A 147 14.00 6.86 1.81
C GLU A 147 12.49 7.10 1.71
N VAL A 148 11.72 6.08 1.35
CA VAL A 148 10.25 6.19 1.28
C VAL A 148 9.64 6.25 2.68
N ALA A 149 10.07 5.36 3.60
CA ALA A 149 9.46 5.17 4.91
C ALA A 149 10.00 6.11 6.00
N GLY A 150 11.09 6.86 5.73
CA GLY A 150 11.72 7.74 6.70
C GLY A 150 12.47 6.99 7.81
N LEU A 151 13.08 5.82 7.49
CA LEU A 151 13.80 4.96 8.43
C LEU A 151 15.21 4.63 7.92
N SER A 152 16.12 4.26 8.82
CA SER A 152 17.44 3.79 8.39
C SER A 152 17.40 2.43 7.72
N SER A 153 18.33 2.15 6.81
CA SER A 153 18.42 0.87 6.09
C SER A 153 18.57 -0.32 7.03
N GLY A 154 19.31 -0.19 8.14
CA GLY A 154 19.43 -1.22 9.16
C GLY A 154 18.11 -1.53 9.88
N ALA A 155 17.33 -0.47 10.20
CA ALA A 155 16.00 -0.64 10.78
C ALA A 155 15.04 -1.33 9.78
N ILE A 156 15.12 -0.98 8.50
CA ILE A 156 14.34 -1.62 7.43
C ILE A 156 14.69 -3.10 7.31
N ALA A 157 15.97 -3.46 7.24
CA ALA A 157 16.40 -4.86 7.12
C ALA A 157 15.87 -5.72 8.29
N THR A 158 15.97 -5.22 9.51
CA THR A 158 15.44 -5.87 10.72
C THR A 158 13.92 -6.02 10.65
N LYS A 159 13.21 -4.98 10.21
CA LYS A 159 11.75 -5.01 10.07
C LYS A 159 11.31 -6.01 8.99
N ILE A 160 11.96 -6.03 7.83
CA ILE A 160 11.65 -7.00 6.75
C ILE A 160 11.77 -8.42 7.28
N HIS A 161 12.85 -8.75 7.97
CA HIS A 161 13.03 -10.10 8.54
C HIS A 161 11.89 -10.46 9.50
N ARG A 162 11.55 -9.58 10.43
CA ARG A 162 10.46 -9.80 11.38
C ARG A 162 9.10 -9.94 10.70
N ILE A 163 8.81 -9.10 9.69
CA ILE A 163 7.54 -9.15 8.96
C ILE A 163 7.43 -10.46 8.18
N LYS A 164 8.50 -10.88 7.49
CA LYS A 164 8.53 -12.16 6.76
C LYS A 164 8.28 -13.34 7.68
N SER A 165 8.92 -13.39 8.85
CA SER A 165 8.70 -14.45 9.84
C SER A 165 7.25 -14.46 10.34
N LYS A 166 6.67 -13.28 10.59
CA LYS A 166 5.26 -13.17 11.01
C LYS A 166 4.31 -13.66 9.92
N LEU A 167 4.50 -13.22 8.67
CA LEU A 167 3.67 -13.66 7.54
C LEU A 167 3.78 -15.16 7.30
N ALA A 168 4.97 -15.73 7.34
CA ALA A 168 5.18 -17.18 7.20
C ALA A 168 4.41 -17.98 8.27
N THR A 169 4.45 -17.53 9.52
CA THR A 169 3.73 -18.17 10.63
C THR A 169 2.20 -18.08 10.42
N LEU A 170 1.69 -16.93 9.97
CA LEU A 170 0.26 -16.76 9.73
C LEU A 170 -0.20 -17.56 8.51
N PHE A 171 0.61 -17.63 7.46
CA PHE A 171 0.31 -18.40 6.26
C PHE A 171 0.18 -19.89 6.59
N GLN A 172 1.14 -20.47 7.35
CA GLN A 172 1.10 -21.85 7.78
C GLN A 172 -0.11 -22.18 8.69
N LYS A 173 -0.49 -21.26 9.58
CA LYS A 173 -1.67 -21.45 10.44
C LYS A 173 -2.97 -21.46 9.65
N GLY A 174 -3.07 -20.65 8.58
CA GLY A 174 -4.22 -20.65 7.68
C GLY A 174 -4.38 -21.97 6.92
N ASP A 175 -3.28 -22.63 6.52
CA ASP A 175 -3.32 -23.89 5.81
C ASP A 175 -3.72 -25.10 6.72
N ILE A 176 -3.52 -25.02 8.03
CA ILE A 176 -3.89 -26.08 8.99
C ILE A 176 -5.41 -26.15 9.20
N HIS A 177 -6.13 -25.03 9.06
CA HIS A 177 -7.59 -25.02 9.21
C HIS A 177 -8.37 -25.52 7.99
N VAL A 178 -7.71 -25.72 6.84
CA VAL A 178 -8.33 -26.24 5.60
C VAL A 178 -8.30 -27.77 5.54
N GLN A 179 -7.60 -28.45 6.45
CA GLN A 179 -7.44 -29.92 6.47
C GLN A 179 -8.22 -30.63 7.59
N GLN A 180 -9.14 -29.98 8.24
CA GLN A 180 -10.11 -30.58 9.19
C GLN A 180 -11.53 -30.31 8.74
#